data_135e1ace2d13d10f45bb4b1963d158bf
#
_entry.id   135e1ace2d13d10f45bb4b1963d158bf
#
_cell.length_a   1.000
_cell.length_b   1.000
_cell.length_c   1.000
_cell.angle_alpha   90.00
_cell.angle_beta   90.00
_cell.angle_gamma   90.00
#
_symmetry.space_group_name_H-M   'P 1'
#
loop_
_entity.id
_entity.type
_entity.pdbx_description
1 polymer ?
#
loop_
_entity_poly.entity_id
_entity_poly.type
_entity_poly.pdbx_seq_one_letter_code
_entity_poly.pdbx_strand_id
1 'polypeptide(L)'
;MTREEKVAVVEAYLKGLISKDISKVPFATDIIFEGPRVPPLVGREAVVGFLKMILPAIRDIQIKQHIVEGDYVATVFDMETTDGIDRVFDRIRLLDGEVKEIHSFYYPRPQQTKG
;
A
#
# COMPACT_ATOMS: atom_id res chain seq x y z
N MET A 1 -12.83 -4.33 -15.17
CA MET A 1 -12.00 -5.31 -14.42
C MET A 1 -12.90 -6.23 -13.62
N THR A 2 -12.61 -7.51 -13.64
CA THR A 2 -13.28 -8.48 -12.75
C THR A 2 -12.75 -8.31 -11.32
N ARG A 3 -13.43 -8.94 -10.36
CA ARG A 3 -12.95 -8.98 -8.97
C ARG A 3 -11.53 -9.57 -8.89
N GLU A 4 -11.31 -10.68 -9.58
CA GLU A 4 -10.02 -11.38 -9.59
C GLU A 4 -8.91 -10.51 -10.17
N GLU A 5 -9.21 -9.74 -11.21
CA GLU A 5 -8.24 -8.81 -11.80
C GLU A 5 -7.87 -7.69 -10.85
N LYS A 6 -8.88 -7.14 -10.13
CA LYS A 6 -8.65 -6.08 -9.14
C LYS A 6 -7.79 -6.59 -7.99
N VAL A 7 -8.12 -7.76 -7.46
CA VAL A 7 -7.36 -8.39 -6.39
C VAL A 7 -5.93 -8.67 -6.83
N ALA A 8 -5.75 -9.14 -8.08
CA ALA A 8 -4.42 -9.41 -8.62
C ALA A 8 -3.53 -8.17 -8.67
N VAL A 9 -4.09 -7.01 -9.04
CA VAL A 9 -3.33 -5.75 -9.04
C VAL A 9 -2.89 -5.37 -7.63
N VAL A 10 -3.79 -5.48 -6.66
CA VAL A 10 -3.47 -5.19 -5.26
C VAL A 10 -2.40 -6.14 -4.72
N GLU A 11 -2.52 -7.44 -5.03
CA GLU A 11 -1.53 -8.42 -4.59
C GLU A 11 -0.17 -8.18 -5.25
N ALA A 12 -0.15 -7.76 -6.51
CA ALA A 12 1.09 -7.38 -7.18
C ALA A 12 1.76 -6.19 -6.49
N TYR A 13 0.98 -5.21 -6.05
CA TYR A 13 1.48 -4.08 -5.29
C TYR A 13 2.11 -4.53 -3.97
N LEU A 14 1.39 -5.34 -3.18
CA LEU A 14 1.90 -5.82 -1.89
C LEU A 14 3.13 -6.71 -2.05
N LYS A 15 3.14 -7.59 -3.06
CA LYS A 15 4.32 -8.41 -3.37
C LYS A 15 5.50 -7.55 -3.81
N GLY A 16 5.24 -6.48 -4.54
CA GLY A 16 6.27 -5.52 -4.93
C GLY A 16 6.94 -4.87 -3.73
N LEU A 17 6.18 -4.58 -2.68
CA LEU A 17 6.74 -4.04 -1.44
C LEU A 17 7.69 -5.05 -0.78
N ILE A 18 7.33 -6.33 -0.75
CA ILE A 18 8.18 -7.38 -0.17
C ILE A 18 9.45 -7.58 -1.00
N SER A 19 9.31 -7.65 -2.31
CA SER A 19 10.44 -7.91 -3.22
C SER A 19 11.34 -6.70 -3.45
N LYS A 20 10.93 -5.53 -2.95
CA LYS A 20 11.62 -4.24 -3.15
C LYS A 20 11.59 -3.76 -4.60
N ASP A 21 10.63 -4.24 -5.39
CA ASP A 21 10.48 -3.87 -6.79
C ASP A 21 9.02 -3.54 -7.09
N ILE A 22 8.71 -2.25 -7.16
CA ILE A 22 7.36 -1.74 -7.48
C ILE A 22 7.28 -1.21 -8.92
N SER A 23 8.30 -1.46 -9.74
CA SER A 23 8.37 -0.91 -11.10
C SER A 23 7.26 -1.43 -12.03
N LYS A 24 6.71 -2.60 -11.74
CA LYS A 24 5.66 -3.22 -12.57
C LYS A 24 4.24 -2.94 -12.08
N VAL A 25 4.10 -2.24 -10.96
CA VAL A 25 2.78 -1.90 -10.44
C VAL A 25 2.19 -0.77 -11.29
N PRO A 26 0.95 -0.91 -11.80
CA PRO A 26 0.38 0.09 -12.70
C PRO A 26 -0.17 1.30 -11.92
N PHE A 27 0.71 2.12 -11.39
CA PHE A 27 0.32 3.37 -10.74
C PHE A 27 -0.13 4.39 -11.79
N ALA A 28 -1.28 5.02 -11.56
CA ALA A 28 -1.74 6.12 -12.40
C ALA A 28 -0.81 7.34 -12.26
N THR A 29 -0.72 8.16 -13.30
CA THR A 29 0.09 9.40 -13.23
C THR A 29 -0.42 10.36 -12.17
N ASP A 30 -1.74 10.37 -11.92
CA ASP A 30 -2.40 11.24 -10.96
C ASP A 30 -2.76 10.54 -9.65
N ILE A 31 -2.10 9.45 -9.34
CA ILE A 31 -2.35 8.68 -8.11
C ILE A 31 -2.25 9.57 -6.86
N ILE A 32 -3.09 9.27 -5.88
CA ILE A 32 -3.06 9.92 -4.57
C ILE A 32 -2.78 8.87 -3.51
N PHE A 33 -1.90 9.20 -2.57
CA PHE A 33 -1.61 8.37 -1.40
C PHE A 33 -1.90 9.15 -0.14
N GLU A 34 -2.65 8.54 0.78
CA GLU A 34 -2.90 9.08 2.10
C GLU A 34 -2.58 8.03 3.15
N GLY A 35 -2.01 8.48 4.28
CA GLY A 35 -1.71 7.61 5.41
C GLY A 35 -1.48 8.44 6.67
N PRO A 36 -1.42 7.78 7.84
CA PRO A 36 -1.37 8.51 9.11
C PRO A 36 -0.05 9.23 9.38
N ARG A 37 1.02 8.91 8.66
CA ARG A 37 2.35 9.49 8.94
C ARG A 37 2.83 10.48 7.90
N VAL A 38 2.06 10.68 6.83
CA VAL A 38 2.45 11.57 5.75
C VAL A 38 1.26 12.43 5.34
N PRO A 39 1.49 13.67 4.93
CA PRO A 39 0.43 14.45 4.30
C PRO A 39 0.04 13.80 2.97
N PRO A 40 -1.13 14.11 2.41
CA PRO A 40 -1.52 13.55 1.12
C PRO A 40 -0.45 13.78 0.06
N LEU A 41 -0.07 12.71 -0.62
CA LEU A 41 0.90 12.76 -1.72
C LEU A 41 0.12 12.68 -3.04
N VAL A 42 0.43 13.55 -3.97
CA VAL A 42 -0.26 13.64 -5.25
C VAL A 42 0.74 13.44 -6.38
N GLY A 43 0.41 12.51 -7.27
CA GLY A 43 1.21 12.20 -8.44
C GLY A 43 2.11 11.00 -8.26
N ARG A 44 2.33 10.29 -9.37
CA ARG A 44 3.11 9.04 -9.38
C ARG A 44 4.52 9.23 -8.82
N GLU A 45 5.18 10.30 -9.23
CA GLU A 45 6.56 10.54 -8.82
C GLU A 45 6.68 10.70 -7.29
N ALA A 46 5.78 11.47 -6.68
CA ALA A 46 5.77 11.67 -5.24
C ALA A 46 5.44 10.38 -4.50
N VAL A 47 4.44 9.63 -4.98
CA VAL A 47 4.01 8.38 -4.34
C VAL A 47 5.08 7.31 -4.46
N VAL A 48 5.63 7.10 -5.66
CA VAL A 48 6.70 6.10 -5.87
C VAL A 48 7.94 6.47 -5.05
N GLY A 49 8.30 7.75 -5.00
CA GLY A 49 9.43 8.20 -4.19
C GLY A 49 9.26 7.88 -2.71
N PHE A 50 8.07 8.12 -2.17
CA PHE A 50 7.75 7.76 -0.78
C PHE A 50 7.82 6.25 -0.56
N LEU A 51 7.21 5.46 -1.45
CA LEU A 51 7.22 4.00 -1.31
C LEU A 51 8.65 3.46 -1.35
N LYS A 52 9.49 3.97 -2.25
CA LYS A 52 10.89 3.56 -2.31
C LYS A 52 11.65 3.85 -1.03
N MET A 53 11.30 4.92 -0.34
CA MET A 53 11.92 5.25 0.95
C MET A 53 11.62 4.21 2.03
N ILE A 54 10.42 3.63 2.02
CA ILE A 54 10.02 2.68 3.06
C ILE A 54 10.38 1.22 2.74
N LEU A 55 10.69 0.90 1.47
CA LEU A 55 10.98 -0.48 1.05
C LEU A 55 12.04 -1.16 1.92
N PRO A 56 13.17 -0.53 2.27
CA PRO A 56 14.20 -1.21 3.08
C PRO A 56 13.72 -1.70 4.44
N ALA A 57 12.71 -1.06 5.00
CA ALA A 57 12.18 -1.43 6.32
C ALA A 57 11.16 -2.59 6.26
N ILE A 58 10.58 -2.86 5.09
CA ILE A 58 9.56 -3.88 4.95
C ILE A 58 10.19 -5.26 4.84
N ARG A 59 9.79 -6.20 5.71
CA ARG A 59 10.32 -7.56 5.72
C ARG A 59 9.36 -8.59 5.17
N ASP A 60 8.06 -8.45 5.48
CA ASP A 60 7.06 -9.40 5.05
C ASP A 60 5.67 -8.77 5.10
N ILE A 61 4.75 -9.33 4.34
CA ILE A 61 3.34 -8.94 4.35
C ILE A 61 2.51 -10.23 4.32
N GLN A 62 1.59 -10.35 5.26
CA GLN A 62 0.64 -11.46 5.30
C GLN A 62 -0.76 -10.92 5.07
N ILE A 63 -1.33 -11.24 3.91
CA ILE A 63 -2.66 -10.80 3.53
C ILE A 63 -3.69 -11.62 4.30
N LYS A 64 -4.63 -10.92 4.96
CA LYS A 64 -5.70 -11.58 5.75
C LYS A 64 -7.02 -11.60 5.00
N GLN A 65 -7.38 -10.52 4.33
CA GLN A 65 -8.70 -10.42 3.67
C GLN A 65 -8.70 -9.33 2.62
N HIS A 66 -9.39 -9.60 1.52
CA HIS A 66 -9.76 -8.59 0.52
C HIS A 66 -11.27 -8.38 0.56
N ILE A 67 -11.69 -7.12 0.53
CA ILE A 67 -13.07 -6.73 0.40
C ILE A 67 -13.18 -5.87 -0.86
N VAL A 68 -14.00 -6.30 -1.82
CA VAL A 68 -14.12 -5.62 -3.11
C VAL A 68 -15.50 -5.02 -3.23
N GLU A 69 -15.56 -3.72 -3.51
CA GLU A 69 -16.81 -3.00 -3.79
C GLU A 69 -16.55 -1.96 -4.86
N GLY A 70 -17.23 -2.10 -6.00
CA GLY A 70 -17.06 -1.16 -7.11
C GLY A 70 -15.60 -1.08 -7.55
N ASP A 71 -15.06 0.13 -7.60
CA ASP A 71 -13.67 0.38 -7.99
C ASP A 71 -12.68 0.17 -6.86
N TYR A 72 -13.16 -0.17 -5.67
CA TYR A 72 -12.32 -0.25 -4.47
C TYR A 72 -12.01 -1.68 -4.08
N VAL A 73 -10.77 -1.89 -3.65
CA VAL A 73 -10.35 -3.10 -2.94
C VAL A 73 -9.83 -2.64 -1.58
N ALA A 74 -10.44 -3.14 -0.51
CA ALA A 74 -9.93 -2.93 0.84
C ALA A 74 -9.23 -4.21 1.27
N THR A 75 -7.98 -4.10 1.69
CA THR A 75 -7.17 -5.26 2.07
C THR A 75 -6.65 -5.09 3.48
N VAL A 76 -6.91 -6.09 4.30
CA VAL A 76 -6.36 -6.19 5.66
C VAL A 76 -5.13 -7.09 5.59
N PHE A 77 -4.02 -6.61 6.10
CA PHE A 77 -2.79 -7.40 6.12
C PHE A 77 -1.93 -7.05 7.34
N ASP A 78 -1.04 -7.95 7.69
CA ASP A 78 0.00 -7.70 8.68
C ASP A 78 1.28 -7.38 7.94
N MET A 79 1.88 -6.25 8.24
CA MET A 79 3.16 -5.82 7.67
C MET A 79 4.24 -5.93 8.73
N GLU A 80 5.20 -6.81 8.49
CA GLU A 80 6.38 -6.92 9.33
C GLU A 80 7.44 -5.94 8.83
N THR A 81 7.93 -5.11 9.73
CA THR A 81 9.02 -4.17 9.46
C THR A 81 10.15 -4.41 10.43
N THR A 82 11.23 -3.64 10.28
CA THR A 82 12.36 -3.66 11.22
C THR A 82 11.93 -3.30 12.65
N ASP A 83 10.78 -2.63 12.83
CA ASP A 83 10.28 -2.19 14.13
C ASP A 83 9.20 -3.10 14.71
N GLY A 84 8.79 -4.13 13.97
CA GLY A 84 7.78 -5.10 14.42
C GLY A 84 6.64 -5.27 13.42
N ILE A 85 5.48 -5.73 13.89
CA ILE A 85 4.34 -6.05 13.04
C ILE A 85 3.23 -5.03 13.25
N ASP A 86 2.73 -4.46 12.14
CA ASP A 86 1.58 -3.57 12.14
C ASP A 86 0.40 -4.23 11.42
N ARG A 87 -0.80 -4.12 11.99
CA ARG A 87 -2.02 -4.44 11.28
C ARG A 87 -2.40 -3.24 10.43
N VAL A 88 -2.47 -3.45 9.10
CA VAL A 88 -2.75 -2.39 8.14
C VAL A 88 -4.04 -2.70 7.40
N PHE A 89 -4.79 -1.66 7.09
CA PHE A 89 -5.99 -1.71 6.27
C PHE A 89 -5.81 -0.68 5.16
N ASP A 90 -5.57 -1.16 3.93
CA ASP A 90 -5.44 -0.29 2.77
C ASP A 90 -6.72 -0.30 1.95
N ARG A 91 -7.25 0.88 1.65
CA ARG A 91 -8.33 1.03 0.68
C ARG A 91 -7.72 1.53 -0.62
N ILE A 92 -7.80 0.73 -1.67
CA ILE A 92 -7.18 1.01 -2.96
C ILE A 92 -8.25 1.17 -4.02
N ARG A 93 -8.22 2.30 -4.72
CA ARG A 93 -9.12 2.53 -5.85
C ARG A 93 -8.41 2.18 -7.14
N LEU A 94 -9.08 1.36 -7.96
CA LEU A 94 -8.59 0.93 -9.27
C LEU A 94 -9.53 1.46 -10.36
N LEU A 95 -8.95 2.02 -11.40
CA LEU A 95 -9.72 2.51 -12.53
C LEU A 95 -8.91 2.29 -13.81
N ASP A 96 -9.54 1.71 -14.84
CA ASP A 96 -8.89 1.43 -16.11
C ASP A 96 -7.59 0.62 -15.99
N GLY A 97 -7.56 -0.32 -15.04
CA GLY A 97 -6.39 -1.17 -14.81
C GLY A 97 -5.27 -0.52 -14.01
N GLU A 98 -5.45 0.71 -13.55
CA GLU A 98 -4.44 1.45 -12.81
C GLU A 98 -4.83 1.70 -11.37
N VAL A 99 -3.81 1.82 -10.50
CA VAL A 99 -3.99 2.23 -9.10
C VAL A 99 -4.14 3.75 -9.06
N LYS A 100 -5.33 4.22 -8.72
CA LYS A 100 -5.65 5.66 -8.67
C LYS A 100 -5.49 6.25 -7.29
N GLU A 101 -5.70 5.46 -6.25
CA GLU A 101 -5.71 5.96 -4.87
C GLU A 101 -5.32 4.84 -3.93
N ILE A 102 -4.46 5.15 -2.98
CA ILE A 102 -4.13 4.27 -1.86
C ILE A 102 -4.37 5.06 -0.59
N HIS A 103 -5.28 4.59 0.25
CA HIS A 103 -5.51 5.18 1.56
C HIS A 103 -5.21 4.13 2.61
N SER A 104 -4.12 4.35 3.34
CA SER A 104 -3.61 3.40 4.34
C SER A 104 -4.08 3.78 5.72
N PHE A 105 -4.62 2.81 6.45
CA PHE A 105 -5.11 2.98 7.81
C PHE A 105 -4.36 2.04 8.73
N TYR A 106 -3.68 2.59 9.72
CA TYR A 106 -3.03 1.81 10.77
C TYR A 106 -2.79 2.73 11.96
N TYR A 107 -2.55 2.14 13.12
CA TYR A 107 -2.20 2.92 14.29
C TYR A 107 -0.70 3.21 14.26
N PRO A 108 -0.28 4.49 14.18
CA PRO A 108 1.13 4.83 14.26
C PRO A 108 1.66 4.38 15.62
N ARG A 109 2.83 3.75 15.61
CA ARG A 109 3.47 3.37 16.87
C ARG A 109 4.01 4.60 17.55
N PRO A 110 3.95 4.64 18.90
CA PRO A 110 4.65 5.68 19.64
C PRO A 110 6.13 5.63 19.28
N GLN A 111 6.73 6.79 19.16
CA GLN A 111 8.17 6.88 18.97
C GLN A 111 8.85 6.23 20.17
N GLN A 112 9.70 5.23 19.92
CA GLN A 112 10.44 4.61 21.01
C GLN A 112 11.45 5.60 21.55
N THR A 113 11.22 6.05 22.77
CA THR A 113 12.26 6.71 23.51
C THR A 113 13.18 5.63 24.05
N LYS A 114 14.40 5.63 23.59
CA LYS A 114 15.43 4.84 24.26
C LYS A 114 15.70 5.51 25.59
N GLY A 115 15.12 4.95 26.60
CA GLY A 115 15.42 5.33 27.97
C GLY A 115 16.76 4.79 28.39
#